data_1f498a46cc2e113b4b8490968770c61d
#
_entry.id   1f498a46cc2e113b4b8490968770c61d
#
_cell.length_a   1.000
_cell.length_b   1.000
_cell.length_c   1.000
_cell.angle_alpha   90.00
_cell.angle_beta   90.00
_cell.angle_gamma   90.00
#
_symmetry.space_group_name_H-M   'P 1'
#
loop_
_entity.id
_entity.type
_entity.pdbx_description
1 polymer ?
#
loop_
_entity_poly.entity_id
_entity_poly.type
_entity_poly.pdbx_seq_one_letter_code
_entity_poly.pdbx_strand_id
1 'polypeptide(L)'
;MSFASDNCSGIHPEVFKAIESANHGSAPSYGGDAWTEKAVQIFKRHFGSDAEVAIVFNGTGANVLALQALNRSYNAVICSETAHINEDECGAPEKFTGSKLITVPHLNGKITPETIQTYLKGVGSQHHVQAHVISISQTTEFGTVYQPDEVKKLAEFAHTHSMYLHMD
;
A
#
# COMPACT_ATOMS: atom_id res chain seq x y z
N MET A 1 20.97 -8.74 -17.81
CA MET A 1 20.14 -8.36 -16.65
C MET A 1 19.53 -7.00 -16.97
N SER A 2 18.24 -6.84 -16.83
CA SER A 2 17.54 -5.56 -17.09
C SER A 2 17.09 -4.98 -15.75
N PHE A 3 17.19 -3.66 -15.62
CA PHE A 3 16.64 -2.91 -14.48
C PHE A 3 15.40 -2.08 -14.86
N ALA A 4 14.78 -2.42 -16.00
CA ALA A 4 13.62 -1.67 -16.48
C ALA A 4 12.37 -1.91 -15.61
N SER A 5 12.07 -3.16 -15.31
CA SER A 5 10.94 -3.57 -14.45
C SER A 5 11.06 -5.06 -14.14
N ASP A 6 10.57 -5.49 -12.98
CA ASP A 6 10.36 -6.90 -12.64
C ASP A 6 9.33 -7.55 -13.57
N ASN A 7 8.35 -6.79 -14.08
CA ASN A 7 7.39 -7.24 -15.09
C ASN A 7 8.03 -7.72 -16.41
N CYS A 8 9.30 -7.36 -16.65
CA CYS A 8 10.05 -7.83 -17.82
C CYS A 8 10.78 -9.16 -17.57
N SER A 9 10.74 -9.69 -16.35
CA SER A 9 11.42 -10.91 -15.96
C SER A 9 10.54 -12.14 -16.13
N GLY A 10 11.18 -13.29 -16.40
CA GLY A 10 10.50 -14.58 -16.33
C GLY A 10 10.24 -15.01 -14.88
N ILE A 11 9.35 -15.97 -14.71
CA ILE A 11 9.04 -16.55 -13.41
C ILE A 11 10.29 -17.21 -12.81
N HIS A 12 10.55 -16.98 -11.52
CA HIS A 12 11.62 -17.68 -10.80
C HIS A 12 11.39 -19.20 -10.86
N PRO A 13 12.42 -20.03 -11.13
CA PRO A 13 12.25 -21.47 -11.33
C PRO A 13 11.55 -22.20 -10.18
N GLU A 14 11.78 -21.80 -8.93
CA GLU A 14 11.10 -22.41 -7.76
C GLU A 14 9.63 -22.02 -7.69
N VAL A 15 9.27 -20.78 -8.07
CA VAL A 15 7.87 -20.35 -8.16
C VAL A 15 7.16 -21.14 -9.26
N PHE A 16 7.81 -21.32 -10.41
CA PHE A 16 7.23 -22.12 -11.51
C PHE A 16 6.97 -23.57 -11.07
N LYS A 17 7.92 -24.22 -10.37
CA LYS A 17 7.72 -25.55 -9.80
C LYS A 17 6.58 -25.62 -8.79
N ALA A 18 6.41 -24.56 -7.97
CA ALA A 18 5.30 -24.49 -7.02
C ALA A 18 3.94 -24.41 -7.73
N ILE A 19 3.85 -23.63 -8.82
CA ILE A 19 2.65 -23.57 -9.68
C ILE A 19 2.35 -24.93 -10.28
N GLU A 20 3.36 -25.62 -10.83
CA GLU A 20 3.23 -26.97 -11.38
C GLU A 20 2.72 -27.95 -10.30
N SER A 21 3.29 -27.91 -9.10
CA SER A 21 2.88 -28.75 -7.97
C SER A 21 1.43 -28.50 -7.52
N ALA A 22 0.95 -27.28 -7.63
CA ALA A 22 -0.41 -26.93 -7.26
C ALA A 22 -1.45 -27.25 -8.36
N ASN A 23 -0.99 -27.47 -9.60
CA ASN A 23 -1.85 -27.69 -10.76
C ASN A 23 -2.28 -29.15 -10.92
N HIS A 24 -2.85 -29.76 -9.87
CA HIS A 24 -3.33 -31.13 -9.90
C HIS A 24 -4.74 -31.26 -9.35
N GLY A 25 -5.57 -32.04 -10.05
CA GLY A 25 -6.93 -32.34 -9.62
C GLY A 25 -7.85 -31.12 -9.64
N SER A 26 -8.77 -31.08 -8.67
CA SER A 26 -9.69 -29.95 -8.47
C SER A 26 -9.65 -29.50 -7.02
N ALA A 27 -9.80 -28.20 -6.80
CA ALA A 27 -9.86 -27.60 -5.48
C ALA A 27 -11.06 -26.62 -5.39
N PRO A 28 -11.59 -26.36 -4.19
CA PRO A 28 -12.59 -25.32 -4.02
C PRO A 28 -12.10 -23.96 -4.51
N SER A 29 -12.98 -23.21 -5.16
CA SER A 29 -12.71 -21.85 -5.63
C SER A 29 -12.86 -20.79 -4.52
N TYR A 30 -12.61 -19.55 -4.86
CA TYR A 30 -12.81 -18.37 -3.99
C TYR A 30 -12.02 -18.41 -2.67
N GLY A 31 -10.80 -18.91 -2.71
CA GLY A 31 -9.92 -18.97 -1.55
C GLY A 31 -10.19 -20.14 -0.59
N GLY A 32 -11.09 -21.06 -0.96
CA GLY A 32 -11.41 -22.25 -0.14
C GLY A 32 -10.42 -23.42 -0.29
N ASP A 33 -9.32 -23.21 -0.99
CA ASP A 33 -8.30 -24.21 -1.25
C ASP A 33 -7.16 -24.19 -0.21
N ALA A 34 -6.48 -25.33 -0.06
CA ALA A 34 -5.40 -25.46 0.91
C ALA A 34 -4.16 -24.60 0.62
N TRP A 35 -3.95 -24.18 -0.61
CA TRP A 35 -2.83 -23.31 -0.99
C TRP A 35 -3.05 -21.89 -0.50
N THR A 36 -4.27 -21.37 -0.69
CA THR A 36 -4.69 -20.06 -0.16
C THR A 36 -4.63 -20.05 1.36
N GLU A 37 -5.15 -21.08 2.03
CA GLU A 37 -5.07 -21.20 3.49
C GLU A 37 -3.63 -21.17 3.98
N LYS A 38 -2.73 -21.95 3.36
CA LYS A 38 -1.31 -21.96 3.69
C LYS A 38 -0.66 -20.58 3.48
N ALA A 39 -0.98 -19.89 2.40
CA ALA A 39 -0.48 -18.54 2.14
C ALA A 39 -0.91 -17.58 3.26
N VAL A 40 -2.18 -17.55 3.62
CA VAL A 40 -2.71 -16.74 4.73
C VAL A 40 -1.98 -17.03 6.03
N GLN A 41 -1.75 -18.31 6.37
CA GLN A 41 -1.02 -18.67 7.59
C GLN A 41 0.44 -18.21 7.57
N ILE A 42 1.10 -18.19 6.40
CA ILE A 42 2.45 -17.67 6.26
C ILE A 42 2.47 -16.15 6.49
N PHE A 43 1.53 -15.42 5.90
CA PHE A 43 1.40 -13.96 6.14
C PHE A 43 1.19 -13.66 7.63
N LYS A 44 0.28 -14.37 8.31
CA LYS A 44 0.01 -14.20 9.75
C LYS A 44 1.24 -14.48 10.62
N ARG A 45 2.12 -15.39 10.22
CA ARG A 45 3.40 -15.62 10.94
C ARG A 45 4.35 -14.44 10.87
N HIS A 46 4.33 -13.67 9.77
CA HIS A 46 5.23 -12.54 9.56
C HIS A 46 4.65 -11.21 10.06
N PHE A 47 3.33 -11.03 9.93
CA PHE A 47 2.65 -9.76 10.20
C PHE A 47 1.78 -9.76 11.47
N GLY A 48 1.70 -10.90 12.16
CA GLY A 48 0.89 -11.06 13.36
C GLY A 48 -0.39 -11.87 13.13
N SER A 49 -0.88 -12.50 14.19
CA SER A 49 -2.08 -13.36 14.16
C SER A 49 -3.34 -12.62 13.71
N ASP A 50 -3.39 -11.31 14.00
CA ASP A 50 -4.53 -10.45 13.73
C ASP A 50 -4.51 -9.84 12.31
N ALA A 51 -3.44 -10.12 11.54
CA ALA A 51 -3.35 -9.69 10.16
C ALA A 51 -4.44 -10.34 9.31
N GLU A 52 -5.17 -9.55 8.54
CA GLU A 52 -6.07 -10.02 7.50
C GLU A 52 -5.38 -9.99 6.14
N VAL A 53 -5.66 -10.98 5.31
CA VAL A 53 -4.99 -11.16 4.01
C VAL A 53 -6.04 -11.19 2.91
N ALA A 54 -5.92 -10.28 1.97
CA ALA A 54 -6.71 -10.25 0.75
C ALA A 54 -5.78 -10.44 -0.46
N ILE A 55 -6.06 -11.46 -1.27
CA ILE A 55 -5.28 -11.74 -2.49
C ILE A 55 -5.93 -10.98 -3.64
N VAL A 56 -5.13 -10.17 -4.31
CA VAL A 56 -5.53 -9.34 -5.45
C VAL A 56 -4.69 -9.65 -6.68
N PHE A 57 -5.09 -9.16 -7.85
CA PHE A 57 -4.43 -9.55 -9.09
C PHE A 57 -3.19 -8.71 -9.47
N ASN A 58 -3.05 -7.50 -8.90
CA ASN A 58 -1.86 -6.64 -9.10
C ASN A 58 -1.73 -5.58 -7.99
N GLY A 59 -0.62 -4.80 -8.04
CA GLY A 59 -0.31 -3.75 -7.07
C GLY A 59 -1.33 -2.61 -7.05
N THR A 60 -1.73 -2.10 -8.20
CA THR A 60 -2.77 -1.06 -8.28
C THR A 60 -4.08 -1.52 -7.64
N GLY A 61 -4.47 -2.79 -7.85
CA GLY A 61 -5.63 -3.38 -7.17
C GLY A 61 -5.44 -3.44 -5.66
N ALA A 62 -4.23 -3.74 -5.18
CA ALA A 62 -3.91 -3.73 -3.75
C ALA A 62 -4.04 -2.32 -3.16
N ASN A 63 -3.41 -1.33 -3.78
CA ASN A 63 -3.45 0.07 -3.34
C ASN A 63 -4.88 0.62 -3.31
N VAL A 64 -5.64 0.43 -4.39
CA VAL A 64 -7.03 0.89 -4.48
C VAL A 64 -7.90 0.27 -3.37
N LEU A 65 -7.82 -1.05 -3.17
CA LEU A 65 -8.64 -1.75 -2.18
C LEU A 65 -8.23 -1.39 -0.74
N ALA A 66 -6.94 -1.30 -0.46
CA ALA A 66 -6.44 -0.86 0.85
C ALA A 66 -6.90 0.57 1.18
N LEU A 67 -6.70 1.50 0.25
CA LEU A 67 -7.13 2.88 0.43
C LEU A 67 -8.66 3.02 0.52
N GLN A 68 -9.42 2.24 -0.25
CA GLN A 68 -10.88 2.22 -0.18
C GLN A 68 -11.39 1.69 1.17
N ALA A 69 -10.73 0.69 1.74
CA ALA A 69 -11.08 0.16 3.06
C ALA A 69 -10.88 1.19 4.17
N LEU A 70 -9.86 2.06 4.03
CA LEU A 70 -9.48 3.04 5.04
C LEU A 70 -10.20 4.39 4.88
N ASN A 71 -10.67 4.75 3.70
CA ASN A 71 -11.15 6.10 3.39
C ASN A 71 -12.65 6.17 3.10
N ARG A 72 -13.16 7.39 3.20
CA ARG A 72 -14.44 7.86 2.66
C ARG A 72 -14.17 9.00 1.67
N SER A 73 -15.13 9.34 0.82
CA SER A 73 -14.96 10.34 -0.23
C SER A 73 -14.60 11.75 0.26
N TYR A 74 -14.85 12.05 1.52
CA TYR A 74 -14.46 13.31 2.16
C TYR A 74 -13.07 13.25 2.82
N ASN A 75 -12.41 12.09 2.81
CA ASN A 75 -11.06 11.94 3.32
C ASN A 75 -10.01 12.36 2.28
N ALA A 76 -8.77 12.40 2.71
CA ALA A 76 -7.60 12.56 1.86
C ALA A 76 -6.49 11.59 2.27
N VAL A 77 -5.69 11.22 1.29
CA VAL A 77 -4.45 10.46 1.45
C VAL A 77 -3.28 11.41 1.26
N ILE A 78 -2.37 11.46 2.21
CA ILE A 78 -1.12 12.22 2.09
C ILE A 78 -0.05 11.28 1.56
N CYS A 79 0.64 11.66 0.50
CA CYS A 79 1.72 10.89 -0.11
C CYS A 79 2.83 11.80 -0.64
N SER A 80 3.98 11.22 -0.99
CA SER A 80 5.03 11.93 -1.74
C SER A 80 4.49 12.41 -3.09
N GLU A 81 5.02 13.52 -3.60
CA GLU A 81 4.76 13.99 -4.96
C GLU A 81 5.07 12.93 -6.02
N THR A 82 6.04 12.05 -5.75
CA THR A 82 6.49 10.98 -6.64
C THR A 82 5.94 9.61 -6.29
N ALA A 83 4.98 9.53 -5.35
CA ALA A 83 4.39 8.25 -4.98
C ALA A 83 3.72 7.56 -6.18
N HIS A 84 3.88 6.26 -6.30
CA HIS A 84 3.29 5.44 -7.36
C HIS A 84 1.78 5.67 -7.50
N ILE A 85 1.06 5.76 -6.37
CA ILE A 85 -0.38 6.05 -6.34
C ILE A 85 -0.75 7.42 -6.95
N ASN A 86 0.21 8.38 -6.99
CA ASN A 86 0.01 9.69 -7.59
C ASN A 86 0.37 9.73 -9.07
N GLU A 87 1.50 9.11 -9.46
CA GLU A 87 2.09 9.28 -10.79
C GLU A 87 1.73 8.14 -11.76
N ASP A 88 1.73 6.88 -11.29
CA ASP A 88 1.79 5.72 -12.16
C ASP A 88 0.55 4.79 -12.06
N GLU A 89 -0.55 5.24 -11.46
CA GLU A 89 -1.80 4.47 -11.37
C GLU A 89 -3.00 5.10 -12.10
N CYS A 90 -2.75 6.02 -13.04
CA CYS A 90 -3.77 6.64 -13.89
C CYS A 90 -4.97 7.22 -13.11
N GLY A 91 -4.75 7.72 -11.88
CA GLY A 91 -5.81 8.23 -11.02
C GLY A 91 -6.76 7.16 -10.47
N ALA A 92 -6.37 5.88 -10.49
CA ALA A 92 -7.22 4.81 -9.98
C ALA A 92 -7.53 4.97 -8.47
N PRO A 93 -6.58 5.32 -7.59
CA PRO A 93 -6.88 5.57 -6.19
C PRO A 93 -7.97 6.62 -6.00
N GLU A 94 -7.86 7.77 -6.64
CA GLU A 94 -8.85 8.86 -6.54
C GLU A 94 -10.20 8.45 -7.15
N LYS A 95 -10.17 7.78 -8.31
CA LYS A 95 -11.38 7.32 -9.00
C LYS A 95 -12.23 6.40 -8.14
N PHE A 96 -11.61 5.41 -7.52
CA PHE A 96 -12.33 4.36 -6.81
C PHE A 96 -12.62 4.71 -5.35
N THR A 97 -11.74 5.45 -4.67
CA THR A 97 -11.97 5.89 -3.30
C THR A 97 -12.83 7.15 -3.20
N GLY A 98 -12.82 7.97 -4.25
CA GLY A 98 -13.37 9.32 -4.20
C GLY A 98 -12.57 10.29 -3.31
N SER A 99 -11.48 9.82 -2.71
CA SER A 99 -10.61 10.60 -1.82
C SER A 99 -9.64 11.45 -2.62
N LYS A 100 -9.25 12.59 -2.07
CA LYS A 100 -8.21 13.43 -2.65
C LYS A 100 -6.83 12.93 -2.26
N LEU A 101 -5.88 12.91 -3.21
CA LEU A 101 -4.47 12.84 -2.89
C LEU A 101 -3.94 14.24 -2.54
N ILE A 102 -3.23 14.33 -1.42
CA ILE A 102 -2.50 15.53 -1.00
C ILE A 102 -1.02 15.18 -1.11
N THR A 103 -0.40 15.64 -2.18
CA THR A 103 1.03 15.44 -2.39
C THR A 103 1.84 16.40 -1.54
N VAL A 104 2.94 15.89 -0.97
CA VAL A 104 3.85 16.68 -0.15
C VAL A 104 5.29 16.55 -0.67
N PRO A 105 6.12 17.60 -0.49
CA PRO A 105 7.52 17.55 -0.85
C PRO A 105 8.24 16.40 -0.13
N HIS A 106 9.21 15.85 -0.79
CA HIS A 106 10.00 14.72 -0.30
C HIS A 106 11.50 14.97 -0.36
N LEU A 107 12.25 14.20 0.41
CA LEU A 107 13.70 14.09 0.25
C LEU A 107 14.04 12.67 -0.23
N ASN A 108 14.48 12.55 -1.47
CA ASN A 108 14.80 11.26 -2.11
C ASN A 108 13.63 10.23 -2.01
N GLY A 109 12.40 10.67 -2.29
CA GLY A 109 11.19 9.85 -2.24
C GLY A 109 10.56 9.70 -0.85
N LYS A 110 11.26 10.10 0.21
CA LYS A 110 10.76 9.97 1.59
C LYS A 110 10.08 11.22 2.09
N ILE A 111 8.99 11.05 2.80
CA ILE A 111 8.27 12.09 3.54
C ILE A 111 8.47 11.89 5.05
N THR A 112 8.32 12.95 5.83
CA THR A 112 8.52 12.91 7.29
C THR A 112 7.32 13.50 8.03
N PRO A 113 7.16 13.22 9.33
CA PRO A 113 6.14 13.84 10.16
C PRO A 113 6.14 15.37 10.07
N GLU A 114 7.33 15.99 10.05
CA GLU A 114 7.48 17.45 9.99
C GLU A 114 6.95 18.01 8.67
N THR A 115 7.24 17.35 7.54
CA THR A 115 6.70 17.72 6.24
C THR A 115 5.19 17.58 6.22
N ILE A 116 4.66 16.44 6.67
CA ILE A 116 3.23 16.16 6.68
C ILE A 116 2.47 17.16 7.55
N GLN A 117 3.00 17.51 8.74
CA GLN A 117 2.35 18.44 9.67
C GLN A 117 1.96 19.78 9.02
N THR A 118 2.76 20.26 8.07
CA THR A 118 2.49 21.55 7.39
C THR A 118 1.30 21.46 6.44
N TYR A 119 0.86 20.26 6.07
CA TYR A 119 -0.26 20.00 5.17
C TYR A 119 -1.55 19.60 5.91
N LEU A 120 -1.52 19.41 7.22
CA LEU A 120 -2.70 19.14 8.04
C LEU A 120 -3.50 20.43 8.27
N LYS A 121 -4.21 20.86 7.24
CA LYS A 121 -5.01 22.10 7.26
C LYS A 121 -6.49 21.81 7.28
N GLY A 122 -7.26 22.62 7.99
CA GLY A 122 -8.72 22.53 7.99
C GLY A 122 -9.28 21.29 8.71
N VAL A 123 -8.54 20.72 9.65
CA VAL A 123 -9.01 19.60 10.47
C VAL A 123 -10.30 19.99 11.19
N GLY A 124 -11.35 19.17 11.04
CA GLY A 124 -12.68 19.41 11.61
C GLY A 124 -13.54 20.43 10.83
N SER A 125 -13.00 21.04 9.77
CA SER A 125 -13.78 21.94 8.93
C SER A 125 -14.59 21.16 7.88
N GLN A 126 -15.89 21.43 7.82
CA GLN A 126 -16.80 20.81 6.83
C GLN A 126 -16.50 21.22 5.37
N HIS A 127 -15.69 22.27 5.17
CA HIS A 127 -15.32 22.75 3.84
C HIS A 127 -13.98 22.18 3.33
N HIS A 128 -13.31 21.36 4.14
CA HIS A 128 -12.02 20.77 3.80
C HIS A 128 -12.06 19.26 3.85
N VAL A 129 -11.37 18.61 2.92
CA VAL A 129 -11.12 17.17 3.03
C VAL A 129 -10.32 16.87 4.29
N GLN A 130 -10.57 15.74 4.90
CA GLN A 130 -9.93 15.34 6.15
C GLN A 130 -8.83 14.33 5.86
N ALA A 131 -7.57 14.70 6.11
CA ALA A 131 -6.45 13.76 6.00
C ALA A 131 -6.69 12.56 6.92
N HIS A 132 -6.63 11.35 6.37
CA HIS A 132 -6.95 10.14 7.12
C HIS A 132 -5.97 8.99 6.90
N VAL A 133 -5.20 9.02 5.81
CA VAL A 133 -4.16 8.06 5.51
C VAL A 133 -2.88 8.77 5.13
N ILE A 134 -1.76 8.30 5.65
CA ILE A 134 -0.42 8.58 5.14
C ILE A 134 0.00 7.37 4.31
N SER A 135 0.38 7.59 3.05
CA SER A 135 0.85 6.53 2.16
C SER A 135 2.33 6.72 1.83
N ILE A 136 3.10 5.66 1.99
CA ILE A 136 4.52 5.60 1.63
C ILE A 136 4.77 4.39 0.72
N SER A 137 5.85 4.43 -0.06
CA SER A 137 6.31 3.29 -0.88
C SER A 137 7.60 2.70 -0.31
N GLN A 138 7.70 1.38 -0.27
CA GLN A 138 8.86 0.65 0.22
C GLN A 138 9.25 -0.46 -0.79
N THR A 139 10.24 -0.23 -1.61
CA THR A 139 11.15 0.93 -1.73
C THR A 139 10.48 2.13 -2.39
N THR A 140 11.03 3.35 -2.18
CA THR A 140 10.52 4.52 -2.88
C THR A 140 10.88 4.47 -4.36
N GLU A 141 10.27 5.30 -5.18
CA GLU A 141 10.52 5.45 -6.63
C GLU A 141 11.97 5.92 -6.93
N PHE A 142 12.67 6.43 -5.91
CA PHE A 142 14.10 6.78 -5.96
C PHE A 142 15.02 5.63 -5.54
N GLY A 143 14.47 4.45 -5.23
CA GLY A 143 15.23 3.30 -4.73
C GLY A 143 15.75 3.48 -3.30
N THR A 144 15.26 4.45 -2.56
CA THR A 144 15.59 4.63 -1.14
C THR A 144 14.68 3.76 -0.27
N VAL A 145 15.14 3.43 0.93
CA VAL A 145 14.46 2.53 1.86
C VAL A 145 14.17 3.27 3.16
N TYR A 146 12.91 3.27 3.58
CA TYR A 146 12.56 3.71 4.93
C TYR A 146 13.15 2.75 5.95
N GLN A 147 13.93 3.26 6.89
CA GLN A 147 14.44 2.47 7.99
C GLN A 147 13.31 2.19 9.00
N PRO A 148 13.39 1.11 9.79
CA PRO A 148 12.34 0.78 10.77
C PRO A 148 11.94 1.93 11.69
N ASP A 149 12.92 2.73 12.15
CA ASP A 149 12.65 3.90 13.00
C ASP A 149 11.93 5.03 12.26
N GLU A 150 12.16 5.19 10.95
CA GLU A 150 11.43 6.17 10.12
C GLU A 150 9.96 5.75 9.95
N VAL A 151 9.72 4.46 9.64
CA VAL A 151 8.37 3.89 9.57
C VAL A 151 7.65 4.03 10.91
N LYS A 152 8.32 3.72 12.02
CA LYS A 152 7.76 3.84 13.36
C LYS A 152 7.33 5.27 13.66
N LYS A 153 8.17 6.26 13.36
CA LYS A 153 7.84 7.69 13.56
C LYS A 153 6.60 8.11 12.75
N LEU A 154 6.51 7.65 11.49
CA LEU A 154 5.35 7.93 10.64
C LEU A 154 4.08 7.25 11.18
N ALA A 155 4.18 6.01 11.66
CA ALA A 155 3.06 5.29 12.26
C ALA A 155 2.58 5.98 13.55
N GLU A 156 3.48 6.33 14.45
CA GLU A 156 3.16 7.06 15.69
C GLU A 156 2.52 8.41 15.38
N PHE A 157 3.05 9.15 14.41
CA PHE A 157 2.47 10.42 13.96
C PHE A 157 1.06 10.21 13.39
N ALA A 158 0.88 9.23 12.51
CA ALA A 158 -0.44 8.91 11.94
C ALA A 158 -1.44 8.60 13.05
N HIS A 159 -1.10 7.68 13.95
CA HIS A 159 -2.00 7.25 15.04
C HIS A 159 -2.35 8.39 16.00
N THR A 160 -1.38 9.26 16.34
CA THR A 160 -1.63 10.45 17.19
C THR A 160 -2.64 11.41 16.55
N HIS A 161 -2.71 11.44 15.21
CA HIS A 161 -3.66 12.26 14.46
C HIS A 161 -4.91 11.50 14.01
N SER A 162 -5.16 10.30 14.55
CA SER A 162 -6.28 9.42 14.15
C SER A 162 -6.26 9.09 12.65
N MET A 163 -5.07 8.93 12.10
CA MET A 163 -4.83 8.51 10.72
C MET A 163 -4.23 7.11 10.69
N TYR A 164 -4.30 6.48 9.51
CA TYR A 164 -3.65 5.21 9.20
C TYR A 164 -2.34 5.44 8.44
N LEU A 165 -1.44 4.46 8.53
CA LEU A 165 -0.26 4.36 7.67
C LEU A 165 -0.50 3.25 6.65
N HIS A 166 -0.48 3.59 5.37
CA HIS A 166 -0.47 2.67 4.24
C HIS A 166 0.95 2.56 3.70
N MET A 167 1.37 1.35 3.34
CA MET A 167 2.66 1.08 2.72
C MET A 167 2.43 0.24 1.47
N ASP A 168 2.85 0.80 0.33
CA ASP A 168 2.90 0.15 -0.98
C ASP A 168 4.21 -0.63 -1.12
#